data_0dbb4b89ae0540da5fe68bbcf5f2e786
#
_entry.id   0dbb4b89ae0540da5fe68bbcf5f2e786
#
_cell.length_a   1.000
_cell.length_b   1.000
_cell.length_c   1.000
_cell.angle_alpha   90.00
_cell.angle_beta   90.00
_cell.angle_gamma   90.00
#
_symmetry.space_group_name_H-M   'P 1'
#
loop_
_entity.id
_entity.type
_entity.pdbx_description
1 polymer ?
#
loop_
_entity_poly.entity_id
_entity_poly.type
_entity_poly.pdbx_seq_one_letter_code
_entity_poly.pdbx_strand_id
1 'polypeptide(L)'
;MPSSTNKAAPARHDMSVILVTGSYDHEIRFWEAWSGICSRTITRSGETGQVNRLAISPDKRLLAAAIHKKVHVYEIASSSSTPVVTFEGHLSNVSSVSFHSQGKWLVTGSEDGTIKIWDLRSTHLHRNYNNEAPVNDVCVHPNQGELISCDQAGRIKQWDLSDNICTHELTPAGDVPIRSVTLASDGSCLVAGNNKGKCYVWKINEESSGLPRFQAVTKFQAHSKYLTRCLLSPDVKYLATCSADTTVKIWSISPNYEFKMEKLLQGHQRWVWDCAFSADSAYLVTASSDHTARLWEMTSGETVRQYNGHHKAAVCCALHDGAG
;
A
#
# COMPACT_ATOMS: atom_id res chain seq x y z
N MET A 1 16.58 40.80 41.68
CA MET A 1 16.14 39.42 41.45
C MET A 1 15.09 39.44 40.36
N PRO A 2 15.35 38.92 39.16
CA PRO A 2 14.32 38.84 38.15
C PRO A 2 13.69 37.42 38.19
N SER A 3 12.38 37.41 38.18
CA SER A 3 11.50 36.27 38.18
C SER A 3 11.65 35.47 36.85
N SER A 4 11.99 34.22 36.97
CA SER A 4 11.98 33.25 35.86
C SER A 4 10.53 32.91 35.48
N THR A 5 10.06 33.45 34.38
CA THR A 5 8.83 32.99 33.76
C THR A 5 9.12 31.68 33.01
N ASN A 6 8.71 30.59 33.62
CA ASN A 6 8.59 29.29 32.95
C ASN A 6 7.54 29.42 31.84
N LYS A 7 7.98 29.55 30.60
CA LYS A 7 7.11 29.33 29.45
C LYS A 7 6.84 27.80 29.34
N ALA A 8 5.65 27.42 29.79
CA ALA A 8 5.12 26.08 29.47
C ALA A 8 5.10 25.91 27.94
N ALA A 9 5.73 24.86 27.48
CA ALA A 9 5.62 24.43 26.07
C ALA A 9 4.14 24.16 25.76
N PRO A 10 3.63 24.52 24.57
CA PRO A 10 2.26 24.23 24.21
C PRO A 10 2.05 22.71 24.24
N ALA A 11 1.01 22.29 24.97
CA ALA A 11 0.56 20.91 24.93
C ALA A 11 0.22 20.57 23.48
N ARG A 12 1.07 19.81 22.81
CA ARG A 12 0.72 19.12 21.57
C ARG A 12 -0.40 18.14 21.96
N HIS A 13 -1.60 18.36 21.44
CA HIS A 13 -2.59 17.31 21.37
C HIS A 13 -1.95 16.18 20.58
N ASP A 14 -1.50 15.19 21.30
CA ASP A 14 -0.84 13.98 20.78
C ASP A 14 -1.92 13.13 20.11
N MET A 15 -2.19 13.43 18.83
CA MET A 15 -2.92 12.50 17.99
C MET A 15 -1.94 11.37 17.70
N SER A 16 -2.14 10.23 18.35
CA SER A 16 -1.25 9.08 18.27
C SER A 16 -1.18 8.57 16.84
N VAL A 17 -0.01 8.73 16.23
CA VAL A 17 0.28 8.10 14.92
C VAL A 17 0.44 6.61 15.18
N ILE A 18 -0.39 5.81 14.52
CA ILE A 18 -0.40 4.36 14.66
C ILE A 18 0.14 3.71 13.40
N LEU A 19 1.17 2.90 13.56
CA LEU A 19 1.64 1.97 12.55
C LEU A 19 0.95 0.62 12.76
N VAL A 20 0.49 0.01 11.68
CA VAL A 20 -0.04 -1.35 11.69
C VAL A 20 0.84 -2.23 10.81
N THR A 21 1.20 -3.40 11.32
CA THR A 21 2.00 -4.40 10.59
C THR A 21 1.30 -5.74 10.57
N GLY A 22 1.44 -6.47 9.46
CA GLY A 22 0.95 -7.82 9.29
C GLY A 22 2.09 -8.77 8.90
N SER A 23 2.01 -10.03 9.33
CA SER A 23 3.12 -10.96 9.24
C SER A 23 2.71 -12.37 8.85
N TYR A 24 3.70 -13.17 8.45
CA TYR A 24 3.61 -14.63 8.32
C TYR A 24 3.44 -15.37 9.66
N ASP A 25 3.58 -14.68 10.80
CA ASP A 25 3.25 -15.23 12.11
C ASP A 25 1.74 -15.22 12.40
N HIS A 26 0.92 -14.79 11.43
CA HIS A 26 -0.54 -14.66 11.51
C HIS A 26 -1.03 -13.55 12.44
N GLU A 27 -0.14 -12.67 12.88
CA GLU A 27 -0.47 -11.55 13.76
C GLU A 27 -0.58 -10.23 13.00
N ILE A 28 -1.47 -9.39 13.51
CA ILE A 28 -1.54 -7.96 13.18
C ILE A 28 -1.15 -7.20 14.45
N ARG A 29 -0.16 -6.32 14.34
CA ARG A 29 0.32 -5.52 15.46
C ARG A 29 0.10 -4.05 15.20
N PHE A 30 -0.38 -3.36 16.24
CA PHE A 30 -0.56 -1.92 16.27
C PHE A 30 0.54 -1.32 17.14
N TRP A 31 1.25 -0.38 16.59
CA TRP A 31 2.39 0.26 17.24
C TRP A 31 2.12 1.75 17.37
N GLU A 32 2.45 2.30 18.52
CA GLU A 32 2.59 3.73 18.64
C GLU A 32 3.87 4.15 17.89
N ALA A 33 3.73 4.95 16.84
CA ALA A 33 4.82 5.16 15.89
C ALA A 33 6.06 5.80 16.52
N TRP A 34 5.88 6.74 17.43
CA TRP A 34 7.00 7.48 18.03
C TRP A 34 7.67 6.77 19.18
N SER A 35 6.93 6.10 20.05
CA SER A 35 7.50 5.35 21.16
C SER A 35 8.01 3.97 20.75
N GLY A 36 7.44 3.39 19.70
CA GLY A 36 7.72 2.03 19.27
C GLY A 36 7.03 0.95 20.12
N ILE A 37 6.11 1.35 21.00
CA ILE A 37 5.37 0.44 21.88
C ILE A 37 4.28 -0.25 21.06
N CYS A 38 4.22 -1.59 21.15
CA CYS A 38 3.10 -2.37 20.61
C CYS A 38 1.91 -2.23 21.55
N SER A 39 0.91 -1.47 21.14
CA SER A 39 -0.28 -1.18 21.93
C SER A 39 -1.36 -2.25 21.83
N ARG A 40 -1.37 -3.01 20.72
CA ARG A 40 -2.38 -4.03 20.46
C ARG A 40 -1.82 -5.11 19.53
N THR A 41 -2.14 -6.36 19.82
CA THR A 41 -1.86 -7.50 18.94
C THR A 41 -3.16 -8.25 18.69
N ILE A 42 -3.47 -8.48 17.42
CA ILE A 42 -4.56 -9.37 17.02
C ILE A 42 -3.93 -10.71 16.66
N THR A 43 -4.20 -11.71 17.50
CA THR A 43 -3.82 -13.11 17.27
C THR A 43 -5.10 -13.93 17.23
N ARG A 44 -5.31 -14.67 16.14
CA ARG A 44 -6.49 -15.51 16.01
C ARG A 44 -6.13 -16.98 16.21
N SER A 45 -6.59 -17.55 17.31
CA SER A 45 -6.47 -18.98 17.57
C SER A 45 -7.43 -19.76 16.64
N GLY A 46 -6.87 -20.67 15.84
CA GLY A 46 -7.65 -21.59 15.01
C GLY A 46 -7.84 -21.16 13.55
N GLU A 47 -7.58 -19.92 13.17
CA GLU A 47 -7.50 -19.52 11.77
C GLU A 47 -6.03 -19.37 11.35
N THR A 48 -5.60 -20.24 10.46
CA THR A 48 -4.24 -20.20 9.91
C THR A 48 -4.25 -19.41 8.60
N GLY A 49 -3.50 -18.34 8.55
CA GLY A 49 -3.33 -17.56 7.32
C GLY A 49 -2.39 -16.40 7.54
N GLN A 50 -1.48 -16.24 6.60
CA GLN A 50 -0.60 -15.08 6.57
C GLN A 50 -1.40 -13.81 6.30
N VAL A 51 -0.99 -12.72 6.89
CA VAL A 51 -1.51 -11.39 6.59
C VAL A 51 -0.77 -10.85 5.38
N ASN A 52 -1.46 -10.74 4.24
CA ASN A 52 -0.81 -10.40 2.96
C ASN A 52 -0.78 -8.90 2.69
N ARG A 53 -1.82 -8.17 3.12
CA ARG A 53 -1.96 -6.74 2.86
C ARG A 53 -2.84 -6.10 3.93
N LEU A 54 -2.56 -4.83 4.19
CA LEU A 54 -3.33 -3.98 5.10
C LEU A 54 -3.74 -2.69 4.38
N ALA A 55 -4.92 -2.19 4.70
CA ALA A 55 -5.39 -0.88 4.26
C ALA A 55 -6.19 -0.21 5.37
N ILE A 56 -6.03 1.10 5.51
CA ILE A 56 -6.78 1.93 6.45
C ILE A 56 -7.84 2.71 5.69
N SER A 57 -9.05 2.79 6.25
CA SER A 57 -10.15 3.54 5.64
C SER A 57 -9.85 5.05 5.59
N PRO A 58 -10.43 5.79 4.62
CA PRO A 58 -10.20 7.23 4.50
C PRO A 58 -10.58 8.03 5.75
N ASP A 59 -11.61 7.59 6.47
CA ASP A 59 -12.03 8.18 7.74
C ASP A 59 -11.19 7.72 8.94
N LYS A 60 -10.17 6.90 8.68
CA LYS A 60 -9.21 6.36 9.67
C LYS A 60 -9.83 5.53 10.80
N ARG A 61 -11.05 5.04 10.63
CA ARG A 61 -11.74 4.23 11.63
C ARG A 61 -11.53 2.74 11.48
N LEU A 62 -11.35 2.26 10.25
CA LEU A 62 -11.32 0.84 9.93
C LEU A 62 -9.97 0.43 9.34
N LEU A 63 -9.55 -0.78 9.72
CA LEU A 63 -8.43 -1.50 9.13
C LEU A 63 -8.99 -2.72 8.39
N ALA A 64 -8.70 -2.82 7.10
CA ALA A 64 -8.93 -4.03 6.32
C ALA A 64 -7.64 -4.84 6.22
N ALA A 65 -7.73 -6.13 6.52
CA ALA A 65 -6.62 -7.07 6.48
C ALA A 65 -6.94 -8.23 5.54
N ALA A 66 -6.16 -8.38 4.48
CA ALA A 66 -6.21 -9.54 3.61
C ALA A 66 -5.46 -10.70 4.27
N ILE A 67 -6.20 -11.72 4.71
CA ILE A 67 -5.66 -12.88 5.42
C ILE A 67 -6.05 -14.13 4.65
N HIS A 68 -5.07 -14.76 4.00
CA HIS A 68 -5.29 -15.93 3.14
C HIS A 68 -6.39 -15.63 2.09
N LYS A 69 -7.55 -16.31 2.15
CA LYS A 69 -8.67 -16.16 1.20
C LYS A 69 -9.73 -15.14 1.64
N LYS A 70 -9.57 -14.56 2.83
CA LYS A 70 -10.56 -13.70 3.47
C LYS A 70 -10.05 -12.28 3.65
N VAL A 71 -10.98 -11.36 3.84
CA VAL A 71 -10.69 -10.02 4.30
C VAL A 71 -11.40 -9.78 5.62
N HIS A 72 -10.63 -9.49 6.66
CA HIS A 72 -11.16 -9.10 7.96
C HIS A 72 -11.10 -7.59 8.12
N VAL A 73 -12.17 -7.00 8.58
CA VAL A 73 -12.23 -5.55 8.86
C VAL A 73 -12.32 -5.36 10.37
N TYR A 74 -11.41 -4.57 10.91
CA TYR A 74 -11.33 -4.26 12.34
C TYR A 74 -11.55 -2.78 12.58
N GLU A 75 -12.13 -2.46 13.73
CA GLU A 75 -12.17 -1.09 14.21
C GLU A 75 -10.84 -0.73 14.88
N ILE A 76 -10.20 0.37 14.45
CA ILE A 76 -8.85 0.74 14.90
C ILE A 76 -8.87 1.15 16.39
N ALA A 77 -9.89 1.90 16.80
CA ALA A 77 -10.02 2.36 18.19
C ALA A 77 -10.44 1.27 19.19
N SER A 78 -10.91 0.11 18.69
CA SER A 78 -11.37 -1.00 19.55
C SER A 78 -10.18 -1.82 20.07
N SER A 79 -10.30 -2.37 21.28
CA SER A 79 -9.36 -3.36 21.80
C SER A 79 -9.74 -4.81 21.43
N SER A 80 -10.88 -5.01 20.76
CA SER A 80 -11.37 -6.34 20.38
C SER A 80 -10.51 -7.00 19.32
N SER A 81 -10.26 -8.28 19.44
CA SER A 81 -9.62 -9.11 18.41
C SER A 81 -10.61 -9.66 17.37
N THR A 82 -11.91 -9.38 17.55
CA THR A 82 -12.96 -9.84 16.62
C THR A 82 -13.17 -8.82 15.51
N PRO A 83 -13.14 -9.23 14.23
CA PRO A 83 -13.46 -8.34 13.13
C PRO A 83 -14.93 -7.89 13.18
N VAL A 84 -15.19 -6.65 12.79
CA VAL A 84 -16.58 -6.14 12.64
C VAL A 84 -17.26 -6.69 11.41
N VAL A 85 -16.47 -7.02 10.39
CA VAL A 85 -16.93 -7.66 9.14
C VAL A 85 -15.86 -8.63 8.66
N THR A 86 -16.29 -9.75 8.08
CA THR A 86 -15.44 -10.69 7.34
C THR A 86 -16.01 -10.92 5.96
N PHE A 87 -15.22 -10.72 4.92
CA PHE A 87 -15.59 -11.01 3.54
C PHE A 87 -14.95 -12.33 3.10
N GLU A 88 -15.77 -13.23 2.60
CA GLU A 88 -15.41 -14.54 2.09
C GLU A 88 -15.92 -14.71 0.65
N GLY A 89 -15.14 -15.38 -0.19
CA GLY A 89 -15.54 -15.65 -1.57
C GLY A 89 -14.38 -15.72 -2.56
N HIS A 90 -13.17 -15.29 -2.17
CA HIS A 90 -11.98 -15.63 -2.95
C HIS A 90 -11.58 -17.10 -2.77
N LEU A 91 -11.08 -17.71 -3.84
CA LEU A 91 -10.70 -19.13 -3.87
C LEU A 91 -9.21 -19.37 -3.59
N SER A 92 -8.41 -18.29 -3.62
CA SER A 92 -6.97 -18.30 -3.32
C SER A 92 -6.59 -17.05 -2.51
N ASN A 93 -5.30 -16.87 -2.26
CA ASN A 93 -4.80 -15.74 -1.47
C ASN A 93 -5.28 -14.40 -2.02
N VAL A 94 -5.76 -13.56 -1.12
CA VAL A 94 -6.02 -12.15 -1.41
C VAL A 94 -4.68 -11.42 -1.37
N SER A 95 -4.27 -10.86 -2.50
CA SER A 95 -2.97 -10.20 -2.70
C SER A 95 -3.02 -8.70 -2.46
N SER A 96 -4.19 -8.09 -2.62
CA SER A 96 -4.38 -6.65 -2.50
C SER A 96 -5.72 -6.32 -1.89
N VAL A 97 -5.75 -5.28 -1.07
CA VAL A 97 -6.96 -4.69 -0.51
C VAL A 97 -6.83 -3.18 -0.48
N SER A 98 -7.88 -2.47 -0.89
CA SER A 98 -7.95 -1.01 -0.90
C SER A 98 -9.35 -0.54 -0.55
N PHE A 99 -9.46 0.60 0.11
CA PHE A 99 -10.73 1.28 0.31
C PHE A 99 -11.02 2.23 -0.86
N HIS A 100 -12.29 2.31 -1.22
CA HIS A 100 -12.80 3.41 -2.02
C HIS A 100 -12.75 4.72 -1.19
N SER A 101 -12.55 5.88 -1.81
CA SER A 101 -12.36 7.16 -1.10
C SER A 101 -13.51 7.54 -0.16
N GLN A 102 -14.73 7.11 -0.47
CA GLN A 102 -15.89 7.33 0.40
C GLN A 102 -15.97 6.32 1.55
N GLY A 103 -15.04 5.35 1.65
CA GLY A 103 -15.04 4.33 2.68
C GLY A 103 -16.23 3.37 2.68
N LYS A 104 -17.03 3.35 1.60
CA LYS A 104 -18.23 2.48 1.50
C LYS A 104 -17.93 1.11 0.92
N TRP A 105 -16.88 1.01 0.14
CA TRP A 105 -16.49 -0.21 -0.58
C TRP A 105 -15.04 -0.58 -0.31
N LEU A 106 -14.79 -1.88 -0.35
CA LEU A 106 -13.46 -2.47 -0.44
C LEU A 106 -13.26 -3.08 -1.82
N VAL A 107 -12.06 -2.94 -2.32
CA VAL A 107 -11.61 -3.59 -3.56
C VAL A 107 -10.52 -4.59 -3.20
N THR A 108 -10.64 -5.81 -3.68
CA THR A 108 -9.65 -6.87 -3.47
C THR A 108 -9.21 -7.48 -4.79
N GLY A 109 -7.92 -7.78 -4.89
CA GLY A 109 -7.35 -8.62 -5.94
C GLY A 109 -6.85 -9.94 -5.34
N SER A 110 -6.91 -11.02 -6.09
CA SER A 110 -6.53 -12.34 -5.61
C SER A 110 -5.76 -13.15 -6.65
N GLU A 111 -4.96 -14.09 -6.14
CA GLU A 111 -4.31 -15.14 -6.93
C GLU A 111 -5.31 -16.06 -7.65
N ASP A 112 -6.60 -16.03 -7.27
CA ASP A 112 -7.67 -16.75 -7.99
C ASP A 112 -8.01 -16.15 -9.35
N GLY A 113 -7.37 -15.04 -9.73
CA GLY A 113 -7.59 -14.35 -10.99
C GLY A 113 -8.79 -13.43 -11.01
N THR A 114 -9.33 -13.07 -9.84
CA THR A 114 -10.49 -12.17 -9.74
C THR A 114 -10.18 -10.89 -8.98
N ILE A 115 -10.94 -9.85 -9.34
CA ILE A 115 -11.04 -8.61 -8.59
C ILE A 115 -12.48 -8.51 -8.07
N LYS A 116 -12.64 -8.25 -6.79
CA LYS A 116 -13.96 -8.17 -6.16
C LYS A 116 -14.15 -6.81 -5.48
N ILE A 117 -15.39 -6.32 -5.55
CA ILE A 117 -15.83 -5.14 -4.81
C ILE A 117 -16.85 -5.57 -3.78
N TRP A 118 -16.63 -5.19 -2.53
CA TRP A 118 -17.43 -5.53 -1.38
C TRP A 118 -18.08 -4.28 -0.79
N ASP A 119 -19.37 -4.34 -0.53
CA ASP A 119 -20.08 -3.27 0.16
C ASP A 119 -19.95 -3.47 1.68
N LEU A 120 -19.38 -2.47 2.35
CA LEU A 120 -19.18 -2.52 3.81
C LEU A 120 -20.48 -2.41 4.62
N ARG A 121 -21.54 -1.87 4.04
CA ARG A 121 -22.83 -1.69 4.72
C ARG A 121 -23.71 -2.92 4.63
N SER A 122 -23.82 -3.49 3.45
CA SER A 122 -24.62 -4.72 3.22
C SER A 122 -23.84 -5.98 3.54
N THR A 123 -22.51 -5.89 3.69
CA THR A 123 -21.58 -7.00 3.93
C THR A 123 -21.58 -8.06 2.82
N HIS A 124 -21.99 -7.68 1.62
CA HIS A 124 -22.08 -8.58 0.47
C HIS A 124 -21.10 -8.24 -0.65
N LEU A 125 -20.83 -9.24 -1.48
CA LEU A 125 -20.15 -9.07 -2.74
C LEU A 125 -21.01 -8.17 -3.65
N HIS A 126 -20.45 -7.03 -4.05
CA HIS A 126 -21.15 -6.09 -4.92
C HIS A 126 -20.82 -6.35 -6.39
N ARG A 127 -19.56 -6.62 -6.72
CA ARG A 127 -19.09 -6.88 -8.09
C ARG A 127 -17.93 -7.87 -8.11
N ASN A 128 -17.82 -8.57 -9.25
CA ASN A 128 -16.77 -9.52 -9.50
C ASN A 128 -16.27 -9.36 -10.95
N TYR A 129 -14.96 -9.15 -11.09
CA TYR A 129 -14.30 -9.04 -12.38
C TYR A 129 -13.36 -10.23 -12.59
N ASN A 130 -13.50 -10.91 -13.73
CA ASN A 130 -12.59 -11.97 -14.10
C ASN A 130 -11.38 -11.39 -14.83
N ASN A 131 -10.19 -11.48 -14.21
CA ASN A 131 -8.93 -11.04 -14.80
C ASN A 131 -8.22 -12.16 -15.56
N GLU A 132 -8.65 -13.42 -15.38
CA GLU A 132 -8.09 -14.65 -15.98
C GLU A 132 -6.72 -15.06 -15.40
N ALA A 133 -5.81 -14.13 -15.12
CA ALA A 133 -4.51 -14.40 -14.49
C ALA A 133 -4.51 -13.96 -13.02
N PRO A 134 -3.66 -14.56 -12.15
CA PRO A 134 -3.51 -14.14 -10.76
C PRO A 134 -3.22 -12.63 -10.66
N VAL A 135 -4.02 -11.93 -9.87
CA VAL A 135 -3.90 -10.50 -9.63
C VAL A 135 -2.88 -10.25 -8.54
N ASN A 136 -1.89 -9.40 -8.80
CA ASN A 136 -0.84 -9.06 -7.84
C ASN A 136 -1.15 -7.79 -7.05
N ASP A 137 -1.76 -6.80 -7.68
CA ASP A 137 -2.08 -5.52 -7.04
C ASP A 137 -3.26 -4.83 -7.72
N VAL A 138 -4.01 -4.04 -6.96
CA VAL A 138 -5.12 -3.23 -7.44
C VAL A 138 -5.09 -1.89 -6.72
N CYS A 139 -5.29 -0.80 -7.45
CA CYS A 139 -5.50 0.52 -6.88
C CYS A 139 -6.74 1.19 -7.48
N VAL A 140 -7.37 2.05 -6.67
CA VAL A 140 -8.54 2.84 -7.09
C VAL A 140 -8.05 4.13 -7.70
N HIS A 141 -8.55 4.47 -8.89
CA HIS A 141 -8.25 5.75 -9.52
C HIS A 141 -8.88 6.90 -8.71
N PRO A 142 -8.23 8.07 -8.60
CA PRO A 142 -8.76 9.20 -7.84
C PRO A 142 -10.13 9.70 -8.30
N ASN A 143 -10.51 9.46 -9.56
CA ASN A 143 -11.87 9.77 -10.07
C ASN A 143 -12.97 8.88 -9.49
N GLN A 144 -12.60 7.83 -8.73
CA GLN A 144 -13.49 6.87 -8.07
C GLN A 144 -14.36 6.01 -9.02
N GLY A 145 -14.20 6.15 -10.31
CA GLY A 145 -14.93 5.40 -11.33
C GLY A 145 -14.15 4.29 -12.00
N GLU A 146 -12.85 4.18 -11.67
CA GLU A 146 -11.93 3.26 -12.33
C GLU A 146 -11.01 2.55 -11.35
N LEU A 147 -10.62 1.33 -11.71
CA LEU A 147 -9.57 0.55 -11.04
C LEU A 147 -8.41 0.31 -11.99
N ILE A 148 -7.20 0.27 -11.44
CA ILE A 148 -6.03 -0.23 -12.15
C ILE A 148 -5.54 -1.49 -11.44
N SER A 149 -5.36 -2.56 -12.18
CA SER A 149 -4.83 -3.83 -11.68
C SER A 149 -3.58 -4.25 -12.43
N CYS A 150 -2.76 -5.08 -11.79
CA CYS A 150 -1.66 -5.76 -12.46
C CYS A 150 -1.64 -7.24 -12.10
N ASP A 151 -1.05 -8.06 -12.99
CA ASP A 151 -1.16 -9.50 -12.88
C ASP A 151 0.15 -10.25 -13.15
N GLN A 152 0.08 -11.54 -12.88
CA GLN A 152 1.17 -12.49 -13.05
C GLN A 152 1.52 -12.75 -14.53
N ALA A 153 0.62 -12.45 -15.46
CA ALA A 153 0.85 -12.57 -16.89
C ALA A 153 1.53 -11.33 -17.51
N GLY A 154 1.86 -10.31 -16.69
CA GLY A 154 2.55 -9.10 -17.14
C GLY A 154 1.63 -8.02 -17.68
N ARG A 155 0.34 -8.08 -17.39
CA ARG A 155 -0.66 -7.13 -17.86
C ARG A 155 -1.01 -6.12 -16.78
N ILE A 156 -1.31 -4.90 -17.22
CA ILE A 156 -1.90 -3.84 -16.43
C ILE A 156 -3.24 -3.52 -17.09
N LYS A 157 -4.32 -3.55 -16.33
CA LYS A 157 -5.67 -3.33 -16.85
C LYS A 157 -6.37 -2.18 -16.13
N GLN A 158 -7.10 -1.38 -16.89
CA GLN A 158 -8.05 -0.41 -16.37
C GLN A 158 -9.47 -0.98 -16.46
N TRP A 159 -10.20 -0.90 -15.38
CA TRP A 159 -11.58 -1.37 -15.25
C TRP A 159 -12.49 -0.18 -14.99
N ASP A 160 -13.54 -0.05 -15.82
CA ASP A 160 -14.61 0.92 -15.60
C ASP A 160 -15.66 0.32 -14.66
N LEU A 161 -15.97 1.05 -13.59
CA LEU A 161 -16.93 0.60 -12.58
C LEU A 161 -18.39 0.86 -12.97
N SER A 162 -18.66 1.77 -13.93
CA SER A 162 -20.00 2.03 -14.41
C SER A 162 -20.45 0.92 -15.35
N ASP A 163 -19.61 0.61 -16.32
CA ASP A 163 -19.92 -0.36 -17.38
C ASP A 163 -19.47 -1.79 -17.04
N ASN A 164 -18.68 -1.96 -15.97
CA ASN A 164 -18.15 -3.25 -15.52
C ASN A 164 -17.29 -3.99 -16.54
N ILE A 165 -16.49 -3.25 -17.28
CA ILE A 165 -15.62 -3.76 -18.34
C ILE A 165 -14.17 -3.36 -18.15
N CYS A 166 -13.27 -4.13 -18.76
CA CYS A 166 -11.88 -3.71 -18.95
C CYS A 166 -11.83 -2.77 -20.16
N THR A 167 -11.40 -1.54 -19.93
CA THR A 167 -11.35 -0.50 -20.98
C THR A 167 -9.99 -0.39 -21.63
N HIS A 168 -8.91 -0.67 -20.88
CA HIS A 168 -7.53 -0.57 -21.36
C HIS A 168 -6.69 -1.71 -20.83
N GLU A 169 -5.76 -2.17 -21.65
CA GLU A 169 -4.75 -3.15 -21.27
C GLU A 169 -3.37 -2.72 -21.75
N LEU A 170 -2.37 -2.83 -20.87
CA LEU A 170 -0.97 -2.54 -21.14
C LEU A 170 -0.13 -3.78 -20.87
N THR A 171 0.87 -4.03 -21.72
CA THR A 171 1.80 -5.17 -21.62
C THR A 171 3.23 -4.66 -21.77
N PRO A 172 3.81 -4.01 -20.75
CA PRO A 172 5.07 -3.27 -20.92
C PRO A 172 6.30 -4.13 -21.19
N ALA A 173 6.29 -5.40 -20.79
CA ALA A 173 7.42 -6.30 -20.90
C ALA A 173 7.01 -7.73 -21.28
N GLY A 174 5.96 -7.89 -22.08
CA GLY A 174 5.44 -9.20 -22.46
C GLY A 174 4.88 -9.95 -21.26
N ASP A 175 5.34 -11.17 -21.04
CA ASP A 175 4.88 -12.08 -19.98
C ASP A 175 5.59 -11.92 -18.64
N VAL A 176 6.43 -10.88 -18.48
CA VAL A 176 7.10 -10.62 -17.21
C VAL A 176 6.10 -10.08 -16.18
N PRO A 177 5.88 -10.79 -15.05
CA PRO A 177 4.89 -10.40 -14.07
C PRO A 177 5.07 -8.95 -13.58
N ILE A 178 3.97 -8.21 -13.53
CA ILE A 178 3.91 -6.90 -12.88
C ILE A 178 3.52 -7.12 -11.42
N ARG A 179 4.36 -6.65 -10.51
CA ARG A 179 4.20 -6.93 -9.08
C ARG A 179 3.41 -5.88 -8.35
N SER A 180 3.55 -4.61 -8.73
CA SER A 180 2.95 -3.49 -8.01
C SER A 180 2.56 -2.39 -8.97
N VAL A 181 1.45 -1.73 -8.71
CA VAL A 181 0.99 -0.53 -9.40
C VAL A 181 0.67 0.56 -8.39
N THR A 182 0.92 1.80 -8.77
CA THR A 182 0.61 2.97 -7.96
C THR A 182 0.15 4.12 -8.85
N LEU A 183 -0.85 4.85 -8.40
CA LEU A 183 -1.40 6.03 -9.07
C LEU A 183 -1.04 7.29 -8.30
N ALA A 184 -0.75 8.36 -9.02
CA ALA A 184 -0.64 9.68 -8.43
C ALA A 184 -1.98 10.10 -7.81
N SER A 185 -1.94 10.78 -6.67
CA SER A 185 -3.13 11.27 -5.96
C SER A 185 -3.98 12.22 -6.77
N ASP A 186 -3.36 12.92 -7.73
CA ASP A 186 -4.01 13.81 -8.69
C ASP A 186 -4.45 13.11 -10.00
N GLY A 187 -4.22 11.81 -10.12
CA GLY A 187 -4.54 11.02 -11.31
C GLY A 187 -3.62 11.26 -12.51
N SER A 188 -2.53 11.99 -12.35
CA SER A 188 -1.67 12.42 -13.47
C SER A 188 -0.79 11.33 -14.04
N CYS A 189 -0.36 10.37 -13.23
CA CYS A 189 0.52 9.31 -13.68
C CYS A 189 0.29 7.95 -13.01
N LEU A 190 0.68 6.91 -13.73
CA LEU A 190 0.73 5.52 -13.29
C LEU A 190 2.18 5.06 -13.29
N VAL A 191 2.59 4.42 -12.22
CA VAL A 191 3.87 3.70 -12.14
C VAL A 191 3.60 2.23 -11.85
N ALA A 192 4.29 1.36 -12.57
CA ALA A 192 4.24 -0.08 -12.36
C ALA A 192 5.64 -0.67 -12.26
N GLY A 193 5.82 -1.61 -11.36
CA GLY A 193 7.07 -2.33 -11.16
C GLY A 193 6.92 -3.82 -11.47
N ASN A 194 7.85 -4.36 -12.26
CA ASN A 194 7.89 -5.77 -12.54
C ASN A 194 8.80 -6.54 -11.58
N ASN A 195 8.70 -7.85 -11.55
CA ASN A 195 9.49 -8.70 -10.66
C ASN A 195 10.99 -8.77 -11.01
N LYS A 196 11.41 -8.20 -12.15
CA LYS A 196 12.83 -8.04 -12.52
C LYS A 196 13.43 -6.69 -12.07
N GLY A 197 12.70 -5.93 -11.26
CA GLY A 197 13.18 -4.66 -10.69
C GLY A 197 13.04 -3.45 -11.59
N LYS A 198 12.32 -3.57 -12.73
CA LYS A 198 12.13 -2.47 -13.67
C LYS A 198 10.81 -1.75 -13.42
N CYS A 199 10.86 -0.42 -13.44
CA CYS A 199 9.70 0.45 -13.36
C CYS A 199 9.35 1.03 -14.71
N TYR A 200 8.05 1.17 -14.95
CA TYR A 200 7.44 1.78 -16.13
C TYR A 200 6.53 2.89 -15.69
N VAL A 201 6.53 4.00 -16.41
CA VAL A 201 5.79 5.21 -16.07
C VAL A 201 4.95 5.65 -17.26
N TRP A 202 3.67 5.91 -17.02
CA TRP A 202 2.73 6.47 -17.98
C TRP A 202 2.12 7.76 -17.43
N LYS A 203 2.03 8.75 -18.29
CA LYS A 203 1.13 9.87 -18.07
C LYS A 203 -0.29 9.43 -18.39
N ILE A 204 -1.23 9.82 -17.56
CA ILE A 204 -2.65 9.56 -17.76
C ILE A 204 -3.29 10.81 -18.36
N ASN A 205 -3.84 10.70 -19.57
CA ASN A 205 -4.52 11.77 -20.24
C ASN A 205 -6.03 11.64 -20.05
N GLU A 206 -6.73 12.76 -20.05
CA GLU A 206 -8.19 12.76 -20.06
C GLU A 206 -8.71 12.24 -21.42
N GLU A 207 -9.84 11.55 -21.41
CA GLU A 207 -10.46 11.02 -22.63
C GLU A 207 -10.81 12.12 -23.65
N SER A 208 -11.17 13.31 -23.15
CA SER A 208 -11.47 14.49 -23.97
C SER A 208 -10.27 15.08 -24.70
N SER A 209 -9.05 14.69 -24.34
CA SER A 209 -7.79 15.30 -24.88
C SER A 209 -7.46 14.86 -26.31
N GLY A 210 -8.08 13.79 -26.81
CA GLY A 210 -7.73 13.18 -28.10
C GLY A 210 -6.37 12.44 -28.10
N LEU A 211 -5.71 12.35 -26.94
CA LEU A 211 -4.47 11.61 -26.74
C LEU A 211 -4.74 10.21 -26.19
N PRO A 212 -3.82 9.24 -26.35
CA PRO A 212 -3.95 7.94 -25.71
C PRO A 212 -4.11 8.09 -24.18
N ARG A 213 -5.04 7.33 -23.59
CA ARG A 213 -5.29 7.35 -22.14
C ARG A 213 -4.01 7.19 -21.34
N PHE A 214 -3.19 6.21 -21.72
CA PHE A 214 -1.89 5.94 -21.11
C PHE A 214 -0.78 6.24 -22.11
N GLN A 215 -0.04 7.29 -21.85
CA GLN A 215 1.11 7.69 -22.66
C GLN A 215 2.40 7.29 -21.93
N ALA A 216 3.16 6.35 -22.49
CA ALA A 216 4.44 5.94 -21.95
C ALA A 216 5.43 7.12 -21.95
N VAL A 217 6.00 7.44 -20.80
CA VAL A 217 6.94 8.55 -20.65
C VAL A 217 8.35 8.12 -20.33
N THR A 218 8.52 7.13 -19.46
CA THR A 218 9.85 6.62 -19.12
C THR A 218 9.79 5.20 -18.58
N LYS A 219 10.94 4.55 -18.55
CA LYS A 219 11.21 3.29 -17.90
C LYS A 219 12.63 3.29 -17.37
N PHE A 220 12.84 2.68 -16.20
CA PHE A 220 14.16 2.62 -15.58
C PHE A 220 14.32 1.36 -14.74
N GLN A 221 15.57 0.93 -14.56
CA GLN A 221 15.92 -0.18 -13.69
C GLN A 221 16.05 0.34 -12.26
N ALA A 222 15.03 0.11 -11.43
CA ALA A 222 15.03 0.54 -10.04
C ALA A 222 15.94 -0.34 -9.18
N HIS A 223 15.83 -1.65 -9.33
CA HIS A 223 16.63 -2.63 -8.59
C HIS A 223 17.13 -3.72 -9.53
N SER A 224 18.26 -4.32 -9.21
CA SER A 224 18.81 -5.47 -9.94
C SER A 224 18.15 -6.80 -9.53
N LYS A 225 17.46 -6.81 -8.39
CA LYS A 225 16.71 -7.96 -7.86
C LYS A 225 15.21 -7.73 -7.92
N TYR A 226 14.45 -8.70 -7.44
CA TYR A 226 13.00 -8.69 -7.39
C TYR A 226 12.45 -7.42 -6.74
N LEU A 227 11.59 -6.70 -7.45
CA LEU A 227 10.83 -5.57 -6.91
C LEU A 227 9.57 -6.11 -6.24
N THR A 228 9.30 -5.68 -5.03
CA THR A 228 8.14 -6.12 -4.25
C THR A 228 7.03 -5.09 -4.21
N ARG A 229 7.40 -3.80 -4.18
CA ARG A 229 6.45 -2.69 -4.05
C ARG A 229 7.00 -1.43 -4.72
N CYS A 230 6.14 -0.71 -5.41
CA CYS A 230 6.36 0.70 -5.76
C CYS A 230 5.18 1.53 -5.27
N LEU A 231 5.45 2.72 -4.76
CA LEU A 231 4.44 3.60 -4.18
C LEU A 231 4.80 5.06 -4.39
N LEU A 232 3.89 5.82 -5.00
CA LEU A 232 3.99 7.27 -5.12
C LEU A 232 3.65 7.94 -3.78
N SER A 233 4.40 8.99 -3.43
CA SER A 233 4.08 9.81 -2.26
C SER A 233 2.78 10.59 -2.47
N PRO A 234 2.03 10.94 -1.40
CA PRO A 234 0.80 11.71 -1.50
C PRO A 234 0.95 13.05 -2.23
N ASP A 235 2.11 13.71 -2.08
CA ASP A 235 2.43 14.98 -2.76
C ASP A 235 2.97 14.81 -4.19
N VAL A 236 3.05 13.55 -4.69
CA VAL A 236 3.52 13.17 -6.03
C VAL A 236 4.96 13.63 -6.35
N LYS A 237 5.76 13.95 -5.34
CA LYS A 237 7.17 14.35 -5.53
C LYS A 237 8.14 13.20 -5.51
N TYR A 238 7.76 12.07 -4.91
CA TYR A 238 8.64 10.93 -4.71
C TYR A 238 7.96 9.61 -5.09
N LEU A 239 8.77 8.68 -5.52
CA LEU A 239 8.43 7.26 -5.66
C LEU A 239 9.33 6.45 -4.71
N ALA A 240 8.74 5.59 -3.91
CA ALA A 240 9.44 4.58 -3.14
C ALA A 240 9.41 3.25 -3.88
N THR A 241 10.54 2.56 -3.96
CA THR A 241 10.64 1.21 -4.52
C THR A 241 11.31 0.27 -3.51
N CYS A 242 10.64 -0.84 -3.19
CA CYS A 242 11.10 -1.87 -2.25
C CYS A 242 11.56 -3.10 -3.00
N SER A 243 12.59 -3.77 -2.48
CA SER A 243 13.20 -4.89 -3.19
C SER A 243 13.69 -6.03 -2.30
N ALA A 244 13.85 -7.19 -2.93
CA ALA A 244 14.55 -8.35 -2.41
C ALA A 244 16.06 -8.11 -2.20
N ASP A 245 16.60 -7.00 -2.67
CA ASP A 245 17.99 -6.59 -2.41
C ASP A 245 18.20 -5.99 -1.03
N THR A 246 17.16 -5.99 -0.18
CA THR A 246 17.13 -5.47 1.19
C THR A 246 17.01 -3.95 1.31
N THR A 247 16.91 -3.24 0.20
CA THR A 247 16.88 -1.78 0.16
C THR A 247 15.54 -1.22 -0.26
N VAL A 248 15.33 0.03 0.09
CA VAL A 248 14.31 0.90 -0.46
C VAL A 248 15.01 2.07 -1.14
N LYS A 249 14.60 2.39 -2.36
CA LYS A 249 15.10 3.57 -3.08
C LYS A 249 14.00 4.62 -3.18
N ILE A 250 14.40 5.86 -2.99
CA ILE A 250 13.53 7.03 -3.13
C ILE A 250 13.95 7.79 -4.37
N TRP A 251 13.00 7.98 -5.26
CA TRP A 251 13.19 8.65 -6.55
C TRP A 251 12.43 9.97 -6.51
N SER A 252 13.09 11.07 -6.83
CA SER A 252 12.41 12.36 -7.07
C SER A 252 11.81 12.36 -8.47
N ILE A 253 10.70 13.07 -8.62
CA ILE A 253 9.93 13.14 -9.86
C ILE A 253 9.95 14.60 -10.33
N SER A 254 10.53 14.85 -11.51
CA SER A 254 10.48 16.18 -12.13
C SER A 254 9.12 16.43 -12.81
N PRO A 255 8.77 17.69 -13.11
CA PRO A 255 7.56 18.02 -13.89
C PRO A 255 7.50 17.33 -15.26
N ASN A 256 8.64 16.93 -15.82
CA ASN A 256 8.75 16.22 -17.09
C ASN A 256 8.77 14.68 -16.92
N TYR A 257 8.40 14.18 -15.73
CA TYR A 257 8.44 12.76 -15.39
C TYR A 257 9.82 12.10 -15.50
N GLU A 258 10.88 12.85 -15.20
CA GLU A 258 12.22 12.29 -14.99
C GLU A 258 12.32 11.80 -13.56
N PHE A 259 12.78 10.56 -13.39
CA PHE A 259 12.96 9.90 -12.09
C PHE A 259 14.45 9.85 -11.78
N LYS A 260 14.83 10.52 -10.69
CA LYS A 260 16.22 10.55 -10.22
C LYS A 260 16.29 9.94 -8.82
N MET A 261 17.20 8.99 -8.62
CA MET A 261 17.44 8.42 -7.31
C MET A 261 18.03 9.48 -6.37
N GLU A 262 17.28 9.81 -5.31
CA GLU A 262 17.68 10.78 -4.30
C GLU A 262 18.25 10.10 -3.06
N LYS A 263 17.68 8.98 -2.66
CA LYS A 263 18.08 8.28 -1.44
C LYS A 263 18.06 6.78 -1.59
N LEU A 264 19.02 6.14 -0.93
CA LEU A 264 19.07 4.71 -0.72
C LEU A 264 18.88 4.44 0.77
N LEU A 265 17.74 3.84 1.13
CA LEU A 265 17.43 3.50 2.51
C LEU A 265 17.97 2.09 2.80
N GLN A 266 18.99 2.02 3.63
CA GLN A 266 19.66 0.79 4.02
C GLN A 266 19.47 0.54 5.51
N GLY A 267 19.26 -0.71 5.89
CA GLY A 267 19.11 -1.12 7.30
C GLY A 267 18.40 -2.44 7.46
N HIS A 268 17.43 -2.75 6.59
CA HIS A 268 16.83 -4.07 6.56
C HIS A 268 17.85 -5.14 6.15
N GLN A 269 17.75 -6.31 6.80
CA GLN A 269 18.70 -7.42 6.59
C GLN A 269 18.18 -8.46 5.59
N ARG A 270 16.90 -8.36 5.21
CA ARG A 270 16.23 -9.27 4.27
C ARG A 270 15.30 -8.48 3.37
N TRP A 271 14.55 -9.17 2.51
CA TRP A 271 13.61 -8.58 1.56
C TRP A 271 12.70 -7.56 2.24
N VAL A 272 12.53 -6.42 1.59
CA VAL A 272 11.51 -5.42 1.96
C VAL A 272 10.28 -5.68 1.13
N TRP A 273 9.14 -5.90 1.78
CA TRP A 273 7.91 -6.34 1.12
C TRP A 273 6.91 -5.23 0.84
N ASP A 274 6.82 -4.26 1.71
CA ASP A 274 5.80 -3.22 1.64
C ASP A 274 6.31 -1.91 2.22
N CYS A 275 5.65 -0.82 1.84
CA CYS A 275 5.88 0.50 2.39
C CYS A 275 4.59 1.32 2.42
N ALA A 276 4.57 2.35 3.27
CA ALA A 276 3.49 3.31 3.37
C ALA A 276 4.06 4.69 3.69
N PHE A 277 3.62 5.72 2.97
CA PHE A 277 3.94 7.11 3.29
C PHE A 277 3.03 7.67 4.36
N SER A 278 3.53 8.63 5.14
CA SER A 278 2.68 9.54 5.91
C SER A 278 1.92 10.48 4.98
N ALA A 279 0.79 11.03 5.45
CA ALA A 279 -0.06 11.91 4.63
C ALA A 279 0.66 13.18 4.17
N ASP A 280 1.60 13.68 4.98
CA ASP A 280 2.45 14.83 4.66
C ASP A 280 3.68 14.48 3.81
N SER A 281 3.85 13.20 3.44
CA SER A 281 5.01 12.67 2.69
C SER A 281 6.35 12.82 3.43
N ALA A 282 6.36 13.18 4.71
CA ALA A 282 7.58 13.41 5.50
C ALA A 282 8.24 12.12 6.00
N TYR A 283 7.45 11.05 6.13
CA TYR A 283 7.90 9.75 6.64
C TYR A 283 7.47 8.60 5.74
N LEU A 284 8.26 7.54 5.79
CA LEU A 284 7.98 6.27 5.13
C LEU A 284 8.10 5.13 6.15
N VAL A 285 7.14 4.23 6.16
CA VAL A 285 7.22 2.97 6.91
C VAL A 285 7.50 1.83 5.96
N THR A 286 8.32 0.89 6.37
CA THR A 286 8.65 -0.32 5.59
C THR A 286 8.51 -1.57 6.43
N ALA A 287 8.14 -2.68 5.80
CA ALA A 287 8.02 -4.00 6.41
C ALA A 287 8.93 -5.00 5.71
N SER A 288 9.62 -5.87 6.48
CA SER A 288 10.66 -6.74 5.96
C SER A 288 10.60 -8.17 6.47
N SER A 289 11.15 -9.08 5.66
CA SER A 289 11.42 -10.47 6.04
C SER A 289 12.43 -10.61 7.21
N ASP A 290 13.09 -9.55 7.62
CA ASP A 290 13.93 -9.52 8.83
C ASP A 290 13.10 -9.46 10.13
N HIS A 291 11.78 -9.61 10.04
CA HIS A 291 10.79 -9.60 11.12
C HIS A 291 10.48 -8.21 11.67
N THR A 292 11.01 -7.16 11.06
CA THR A 292 10.87 -5.78 11.56
C THR A 292 10.12 -4.89 10.59
N ALA A 293 9.57 -3.81 11.13
CA ALA A 293 9.21 -2.62 10.40
C ALA A 293 10.12 -1.46 10.81
N ARG A 294 10.29 -0.48 9.93
CA ARG A 294 11.09 0.72 10.19
C ARG A 294 10.34 1.97 9.76
N LEU A 295 10.50 3.02 10.55
CA LEU A 295 10.09 4.37 10.23
C LEU A 295 11.31 5.16 9.76
N TRP A 296 11.23 5.72 8.57
CA TRP A 296 12.28 6.52 7.93
C TRP A 296 11.82 7.96 7.80
N GLU A 297 12.70 8.90 8.13
CA GLU A 297 12.49 10.30 7.82
C GLU A 297 12.94 10.58 6.38
N MET A 298 12.06 11.17 5.59
CA MET A 298 12.31 11.39 4.15
C MET A 298 13.38 12.45 3.90
N THR A 299 13.54 13.43 4.79
CA THR A 299 14.53 14.50 4.63
C THR A 299 15.96 13.99 4.83
N SER A 300 16.23 13.23 5.87
CA SER A 300 17.55 12.67 6.17
C SER A 300 17.81 11.33 5.49
N GLY A 301 16.77 10.53 5.26
CA GLY A 301 16.88 9.14 4.82
C GLY A 301 17.30 8.19 5.95
N GLU A 302 17.22 8.62 7.20
CA GLU A 302 17.62 7.84 8.36
C GLU A 302 16.44 7.12 9.01
N THR A 303 16.73 6.00 9.66
CA THR A 303 15.75 5.27 10.48
C THR A 303 15.50 6.06 11.77
N VAL A 304 14.26 6.52 11.96
CA VAL A 304 13.81 7.16 13.19
C VAL A 304 13.47 6.13 14.25
N ARG A 305 12.85 5.02 13.84
CA ARG A 305 12.39 3.96 14.73
C ARG A 305 12.40 2.60 14.04
N GLN A 306 12.68 1.57 14.82
CA GLN A 306 12.54 0.17 14.41
C GLN A 306 11.53 -0.53 15.33
N TYR A 307 10.63 -1.30 14.73
CA TYR A 307 9.56 -2.02 15.43
C TYR A 307 9.88 -3.51 15.41
N ASN A 308 10.15 -4.05 16.58
CA ASN A 308 10.52 -5.46 16.78
C ASN A 308 9.41 -6.19 17.55
N GLY A 309 9.11 -7.41 17.17
CA GLY A 309 8.10 -8.20 17.88
C GLY A 309 7.50 -9.32 17.06
N HIS A 310 7.43 -9.19 15.73
CA HIS A 310 7.00 -10.29 14.89
C HIS A 310 7.99 -11.47 14.94
N HIS A 311 7.46 -12.69 15.01
CA HIS A 311 8.24 -13.92 15.05
C HIS A 311 8.61 -14.47 13.67
N LYS A 312 7.97 -13.93 12.62
CA LYS A 312 8.24 -14.24 11.21
C LYS A 312 8.29 -12.95 10.39
N ALA A 313 8.46 -13.09 9.08
CA ALA A 313 8.51 -11.97 8.15
C ALA A 313 7.31 -11.02 8.32
N ALA A 314 7.60 -9.73 8.48
CA ALA A 314 6.61 -8.67 8.35
C ALA A 314 6.45 -8.36 6.84
N VAL A 315 5.26 -8.58 6.30
CA VAL A 315 5.03 -8.55 4.85
C VAL A 315 4.13 -7.41 4.38
N CYS A 316 3.48 -6.73 5.28
CA CYS A 316 2.66 -5.56 4.96
C CYS A 316 2.62 -4.57 6.12
N CYS A 317 2.36 -3.32 5.79
CA CYS A 317 2.21 -2.25 6.75
C CYS A 317 1.18 -1.22 6.27
N ALA A 318 0.64 -0.47 7.21
CA ALA A 318 -0.21 0.69 6.97
C ALA A 318 0.04 1.73 8.06
N LEU A 319 -0.08 3.01 7.73
CA LEU A 319 0.15 4.11 8.64
C LEU A 319 -1.14 4.90 8.85
N HIS A 320 -1.53 5.03 10.10
CA HIS A 320 -2.62 5.89 10.56
C HIS A 320 -2.01 7.13 11.21
N ASP A 321 -1.92 8.19 10.45
CA ASP A 321 -1.38 9.47 10.89
C ASP A 321 -2.52 10.42 11.26
N GLY A 322 -3.12 10.26 12.36
CA GLY A 322 -4.19 11.01 13.03
C GLY A 322 -4.61 12.41 12.57
N ALA A 323 -4.12 12.93 11.46
CA ALA A 323 -4.53 14.20 10.90
C ALA A 323 -5.87 14.04 10.14
N GLY A 324 -6.95 14.34 10.81
CA GLY A 324 -8.27 14.53 10.25
C GLY A 324 -8.64 16.00 10.30
#